data_55f3fb0c535915290f6e838e0cca4b2c
#
_entry.id   55f3fb0c535915290f6e838e0cca4b2c
#
_cell.length_a   1.000
_cell.length_b   1.000
_cell.length_c   1.000
_cell.angle_alpha   90.00
_cell.angle_beta   90.00
_cell.angle_gamma   90.00
#
_symmetry.space_group_name_H-M   'P 1'
#
loop_
_entity.id
_entity.type
_entity.pdbx_description
1 polymer ?
#
loop_
_entity_poly.entity_id
_entity_poly.type
_entity_poly.pdbx_seq_one_letter_code
_entity_poly.pdbx_strand_id
1 'polypeptide(L)'
;LANSHYYNPNWGYQNGEKRNARIVRQFEPSAIASWNFTIDDNKKLVTSAGFKYSNYGKSALGWNGNAADPRPDYYKKLPSSIFDVWESVPTADELQQFNEVTDNWKNNKAYRQLDWDALYFANKQANALGKETLYYVEERHDDQLAFNLSSVFNHQWNERNSYVAGIAVNTTKGMHYKKMKDLLGGQLYTDVDKFAVRDHGASSSMVQNDLDNPNRRIGEGDKFGYDYNIYVNKQSAWVRYQGNNGGSLNYFASGKIGSTQMFRDGLMRNGRAPLKSLGSSGTAKFLEGGIKAGLNWAINGNHSFTLNAGYEERAPLAYNSFIAPRIKNDFVRDLKTERIIGGDLTYNFNTPWVMGRLTGYYTRFQNQVEMDAFYNDSEARFTYLSMNGIEKEHWGIEAAATFKLTSELSLTAIGTWSEAKYTNNPDAVLTYESENESNLDRVYAKGMRANGTPLSAYS
;
A
#
# COMPACT_ATOMS: atom_id res chain seq x y z
N LEU A 1 -16.25 -23.00 6.81
CA LEU A 1 -17.33 -23.57 6.00
C LEU A 1 -16.78 -24.39 4.83
N ALA A 2 -15.87 -23.86 4.01
CA ALA A 2 -15.29 -24.57 2.87
C ALA A 2 -14.40 -25.77 3.26
N ASN A 3 -14.10 -25.95 4.53
CA ASN A 3 -13.23 -26.98 5.10
C ASN A 3 -11.88 -27.08 4.39
N SER A 4 -11.34 -25.96 3.96
CA SER A 4 -10.08 -25.86 3.21
C SER A 4 -9.44 -24.49 3.42
N HIS A 5 -8.14 -24.48 3.71
CA HIS A 5 -7.31 -23.28 3.72
C HIS A 5 -6.97 -22.77 2.30
N TYR A 6 -7.27 -23.56 1.27
CA TYR A 6 -7.01 -23.25 -0.14
C TYR A 6 -8.25 -22.77 -0.89
N TYR A 7 -9.33 -22.42 -0.16
CA TYR A 7 -10.53 -21.89 -0.80
C TYR A 7 -10.24 -20.53 -1.47
N ASN A 8 -10.63 -20.41 -2.74
CA ASN A 8 -10.52 -19.19 -3.51
C ASN A 8 -11.85 -18.93 -4.25
N PRO A 9 -12.59 -17.86 -3.89
CA PRO A 9 -13.88 -17.52 -4.49
C PRO A 9 -13.77 -16.89 -5.87
N ASN A 10 -12.56 -16.54 -6.33
CA ASN A 10 -12.37 -15.73 -7.53
C ASN A 10 -12.28 -16.55 -8.81
N TRP A 11 -12.47 -17.85 -8.78
CA TRP A 11 -12.41 -18.71 -9.96
C TRP A 11 -13.62 -19.63 -10.09
N GLY A 12 -13.86 -20.12 -11.27
CA GLY A 12 -14.87 -21.11 -11.61
C GLY A 12 -14.58 -21.73 -12.97
N TYR A 13 -15.53 -22.48 -13.51
CA TYR A 13 -15.42 -23.07 -14.83
C TYR A 13 -16.15 -22.23 -15.86
N GLN A 14 -15.57 -22.12 -17.05
CA GLN A 14 -16.16 -21.57 -18.26
C GLN A 14 -15.96 -22.58 -19.38
N ASN A 15 -17.04 -23.11 -19.96
CA ASN A 15 -16.96 -24.14 -20.97
C ASN A 15 -16.08 -25.35 -20.59
N GLY A 16 -16.09 -25.71 -19.29
CA GLY A 16 -15.28 -26.81 -18.75
C GLY A 16 -13.84 -26.44 -18.37
N GLU A 17 -13.35 -25.26 -18.70
CA GLU A 17 -12.02 -24.79 -18.37
C GLU A 17 -12.03 -23.88 -17.13
N LYS A 18 -10.93 -23.93 -16.35
CA LYS A 18 -10.77 -23.08 -15.18
C LYS A 18 -10.46 -21.64 -15.58
N ARG A 19 -11.25 -20.71 -15.07
CA ARG A 19 -11.03 -19.28 -15.25
C ARG A 19 -11.02 -18.54 -13.92
N ASN A 20 -10.02 -17.67 -13.72
CA ASN A 20 -9.89 -16.82 -12.54
C ASN A 20 -10.24 -15.37 -12.87
N ALA A 21 -11.07 -14.74 -12.05
CA ALA A 21 -11.41 -13.32 -12.18
C ALA A 21 -10.29 -12.39 -11.72
N ARG A 22 -9.42 -12.85 -10.79
CA ARG A 22 -8.31 -12.07 -10.25
C ARG A 22 -6.99 -12.60 -10.74
N ILE A 23 -6.47 -11.96 -11.77
CA ILE A 23 -5.18 -12.26 -12.39
C ILE A 23 -4.30 -11.03 -12.23
N VAL A 24 -3.09 -11.24 -11.73
CA VAL A 24 -2.03 -10.22 -11.73
C VAL A 24 -1.14 -10.47 -12.94
N ARG A 25 -0.90 -9.43 -13.72
CA ARG A 25 0.11 -9.39 -14.78
C ARG A 25 1.14 -8.34 -14.42
N GLN A 26 2.39 -8.73 -14.48
CA GLN A 26 3.50 -7.87 -14.09
C GLN A 26 4.65 -8.04 -15.10
N PHE A 27 5.10 -6.93 -15.66
CA PHE A 27 6.27 -6.85 -16.51
C PHE A 27 7.10 -5.65 -16.09
N GLU A 28 8.28 -5.88 -15.52
CA GLU A 28 9.09 -4.86 -14.85
C GLU A 28 10.56 -4.90 -15.28
N PRO A 29 10.87 -4.60 -16.55
CA PRO A 29 12.25 -4.47 -16.97
C PRO A 29 12.95 -3.31 -16.26
N SER A 30 14.20 -3.54 -15.87
CA SER A 30 15.08 -2.52 -15.31
C SER A 30 16.48 -2.59 -15.93
N ALA A 31 17.12 -1.45 -16.01
CA ALA A 31 18.50 -1.32 -16.47
C ALA A 31 19.28 -0.44 -15.50
N ILE A 32 20.50 -0.84 -15.19
CA ILE A 32 21.43 -0.06 -14.35
C ILE A 32 22.77 0.01 -15.08
N ALA A 33 23.27 1.25 -15.22
CA ALA A 33 24.61 1.51 -15.68
C ALA A 33 25.42 2.09 -14.51
N SER A 34 26.60 1.56 -14.25
CA SER A 34 27.49 2.05 -13.19
C SER A 34 28.87 2.34 -13.75
N TRP A 35 29.35 3.53 -13.49
CA TRP A 35 30.68 3.95 -13.80
C TRP A 35 31.53 4.06 -12.53
N ASN A 36 32.58 3.26 -12.45
CA ASN A 36 33.52 3.24 -11.34
C ASN A 36 34.80 3.98 -11.80
N PHE A 37 35.09 5.09 -11.16
CA PHE A 37 36.26 5.89 -11.43
C PHE A 37 37.18 5.88 -10.22
N THR A 38 38.36 5.26 -10.37
CA THR A 38 39.41 5.29 -9.36
C THR A 38 40.29 6.53 -9.63
N ILE A 39 40.25 7.48 -8.69
CA ILE A 39 41.02 8.73 -8.79
C ILE A 39 42.46 8.47 -8.37
N ASP A 40 42.63 7.81 -7.23
CA ASP A 40 43.88 7.29 -6.69
C ASP A 40 43.59 6.10 -5.79
N ASP A 41 44.61 5.51 -5.13
CA ASP A 41 44.47 4.32 -4.26
C ASP A 41 43.52 4.55 -3.09
N ASN A 42 43.30 5.78 -2.68
CA ASN A 42 42.48 6.18 -1.55
C ASN A 42 41.13 6.79 -1.93
N LYS A 43 40.92 7.12 -3.20
CA LYS A 43 39.74 7.86 -3.67
C LYS A 43 39.04 7.17 -4.84
N LYS A 44 37.77 6.96 -4.69
CA LYS A 44 36.91 6.33 -5.69
C LYS A 44 35.60 7.06 -5.83
N LEU A 45 35.20 7.31 -7.08
CA LEU A 45 33.87 7.83 -7.41
C LEU A 45 33.08 6.74 -8.13
N VAL A 46 31.83 6.50 -7.67
CA VAL A 46 30.90 5.57 -8.29
C VAL A 46 29.66 6.34 -8.68
N THR A 47 29.39 6.42 -9.97
CA THR A 47 28.18 7.05 -10.49
C THR A 47 27.31 5.99 -11.15
N SER A 48 26.05 5.91 -10.74
CA SER A 48 25.10 4.92 -11.25
C SER A 48 23.82 5.60 -11.72
N ALA A 49 23.36 5.20 -12.91
CA ALA A 49 22.08 5.59 -13.47
C ALA A 49 21.21 4.34 -13.59
N GLY A 50 19.98 4.41 -13.10
CA GLY A 50 19.02 3.34 -13.14
C GLY A 50 17.71 3.77 -13.79
N PHE A 51 17.12 2.89 -14.56
CA PHE A 51 15.80 3.07 -15.16
C PHE A 51 14.96 1.84 -14.89
N LYS A 52 13.70 2.03 -14.50
CA LYS A 52 12.71 0.97 -14.33
C LYS A 52 11.41 1.37 -15.04
N TYR A 53 10.89 0.45 -15.84
CA TYR A 53 9.51 0.48 -16.30
C TYR A 53 8.74 -0.64 -15.60
N SER A 54 7.56 -0.35 -15.07
CA SER A 54 6.65 -1.35 -14.53
C SER A 54 5.31 -1.22 -15.22
N ASN A 55 4.82 -2.34 -15.80
CA ASN A 55 3.45 -2.50 -16.22
C ASN A 55 2.81 -3.52 -15.28
N TYR A 56 1.97 -3.03 -14.37
CA TYR A 56 1.31 -3.83 -13.35
C TYR A 56 -0.19 -3.72 -13.48
N GLY A 57 -0.83 -4.83 -13.87
CA GLY A 57 -2.27 -4.92 -14.05
C GLY A 57 -2.89 -5.99 -13.14
N LYS A 58 -3.95 -5.64 -12.45
CA LYS A 58 -4.74 -6.56 -11.61
C LYS A 58 -6.18 -6.59 -12.07
N SER A 59 -6.65 -7.76 -12.56
CA SER A 59 -8.04 -7.91 -12.96
C SER A 59 -8.99 -8.07 -11.79
N ALA A 60 -10.23 -7.66 -11.99
CA ALA A 60 -11.33 -7.85 -11.04
C ALA A 60 -12.65 -7.98 -11.78
N LEU A 61 -13.56 -8.79 -11.25
CA LEU A 61 -14.93 -8.88 -11.73
C LEU A 61 -15.70 -7.62 -11.29
N GLY A 62 -16.36 -6.99 -12.22
CA GLY A 62 -17.25 -5.85 -12.03
C GLY A 62 -18.67 -6.16 -12.43
N TRP A 63 -19.62 -5.36 -11.96
CA TRP A 63 -21.03 -5.47 -12.35
C TRP A 63 -21.68 -4.08 -12.35
N ASN A 64 -22.70 -3.91 -13.16
CA ASN A 64 -23.37 -2.64 -13.43
C ASN A 64 -24.80 -2.63 -12.93
N GLY A 65 -25.31 -1.44 -12.61
CA GLY A 65 -26.69 -1.23 -12.21
C GLY A 65 -27.11 -2.08 -11.01
N ASN A 66 -28.31 -2.63 -11.11
CA ASN A 66 -28.90 -3.48 -10.07
C ASN A 66 -28.52 -4.97 -10.19
N ALA A 67 -27.50 -5.30 -10.99
CA ALA A 67 -27.02 -6.67 -11.08
C ALA A 67 -26.52 -7.16 -9.71
N ALA A 68 -26.91 -8.37 -9.33
CA ALA A 68 -26.48 -8.97 -8.08
C ALA A 68 -24.96 -9.15 -8.05
N ASP A 69 -24.34 -9.00 -6.90
CA ASP A 69 -22.92 -9.31 -6.72
C ASP A 69 -22.66 -10.78 -7.10
N PRO A 70 -21.86 -11.04 -8.14
CA PRO A 70 -21.67 -12.39 -8.66
C PRO A 70 -20.75 -13.26 -7.80
N ARG A 71 -20.01 -12.66 -6.87
CA ARG A 71 -19.03 -13.38 -6.05
C ARG A 71 -19.74 -14.34 -5.09
N PRO A 72 -19.26 -15.58 -4.98
CA PRO A 72 -19.85 -16.54 -4.05
C PRO A 72 -19.65 -16.14 -2.57
N ASP A 73 -18.51 -15.49 -2.25
CA ASP A 73 -18.15 -15.05 -0.90
C ASP A 73 -18.70 -13.66 -0.53
N TYR A 74 -19.62 -13.12 -1.33
CA TYR A 74 -20.31 -11.90 -0.95
C TYR A 74 -21.10 -12.13 0.35
N TYR A 75 -20.92 -11.23 1.34
CA TYR A 75 -21.37 -11.46 2.71
C TYR A 75 -22.87 -11.84 2.81
N LYS A 76 -23.75 -11.24 1.95
CA LYS A 76 -25.19 -11.57 1.92
C LYS A 76 -25.50 -13.00 1.43
N LYS A 77 -24.53 -13.71 0.88
CA LYS A 77 -24.65 -15.11 0.46
C LYS A 77 -24.06 -16.09 1.49
N LEU A 78 -23.52 -15.58 2.59
CA LEU A 78 -22.94 -16.40 3.64
C LEU A 78 -24.00 -16.74 4.71
N PRO A 79 -23.90 -17.88 5.39
CA PRO A 79 -24.79 -18.23 6.49
C PRO A 79 -24.83 -17.17 7.60
N SER A 80 -23.71 -16.48 7.88
CA SER A 80 -23.63 -15.42 8.87
C SER A 80 -24.59 -14.27 8.60
N SER A 81 -24.83 -13.90 7.34
CA SER A 81 -25.76 -12.82 7.01
C SER A 81 -27.21 -13.12 7.35
N ILE A 82 -27.57 -14.41 7.39
CA ILE A 82 -28.91 -14.87 7.80
C ILE A 82 -28.98 -14.86 9.31
N PHE A 83 -27.93 -15.33 9.98
CA PHE A 83 -27.81 -15.36 11.43
C PHE A 83 -27.76 -13.96 12.05
N ASP A 84 -27.01 -13.04 11.47
CA ASP A 84 -26.75 -11.71 12.02
C ASP A 84 -27.99 -10.79 12.03
N VAL A 85 -29.03 -11.11 11.27
CA VAL A 85 -30.28 -10.35 11.25
C VAL A 85 -31.37 -10.90 12.19
N TRP A 86 -31.08 -11.96 12.94
CA TRP A 86 -32.03 -12.50 13.90
C TRP A 86 -32.09 -11.62 15.14
N GLU A 87 -33.21 -10.93 15.30
CA GLU A 87 -33.48 -10.10 16.48
C GLU A 87 -34.09 -10.90 17.67
N SER A 88 -34.53 -12.13 17.39
CA SER A 88 -35.17 -13.01 18.35
C SER A 88 -34.93 -14.50 18.02
N VAL A 89 -35.66 -15.41 18.61
CA VAL A 89 -35.62 -16.83 18.23
C VAL A 89 -36.04 -16.96 16.76
N PRO A 90 -35.22 -17.60 15.89
CA PRO A 90 -35.51 -17.69 14.46
C PRO A 90 -36.82 -18.51 14.22
N THR A 91 -37.54 -18.10 13.18
CA THR A 91 -38.68 -18.86 12.67
C THR A 91 -38.19 -20.16 12.01
N ALA A 92 -39.09 -21.09 11.78
CA ALA A 92 -38.80 -22.35 11.11
C ALA A 92 -38.23 -22.12 9.69
N ASP A 93 -38.77 -21.14 8.95
CA ASP A 93 -38.32 -20.79 7.59
C ASP A 93 -36.90 -20.17 7.59
N GLU A 94 -36.61 -19.28 8.53
CA GLU A 94 -35.28 -18.69 8.69
C GLU A 94 -34.22 -19.75 9.06
N LEU A 95 -34.58 -20.68 9.93
CA LEU A 95 -33.71 -21.79 10.30
C LEU A 95 -33.49 -22.75 9.12
N GLN A 96 -34.53 -23.02 8.34
CA GLN A 96 -34.43 -23.84 7.13
C GLN A 96 -33.47 -23.16 6.12
N GLN A 97 -33.65 -21.86 5.82
CA GLN A 97 -32.79 -21.10 4.92
C GLN A 97 -31.32 -21.10 5.37
N PHE A 98 -31.08 -20.89 6.67
CA PHE A 98 -29.74 -20.96 7.23
C PHE A 98 -29.09 -22.34 7.03
N ASN A 99 -29.87 -23.41 7.29
CA ASN A 99 -29.39 -24.79 7.12
C ASN A 99 -29.09 -25.11 5.64
N GLU A 100 -29.98 -24.71 4.72
CA GLU A 100 -29.78 -24.91 3.28
C GLU A 100 -28.54 -24.18 2.75
N VAL A 101 -28.34 -22.90 3.11
CA VAL A 101 -27.16 -22.14 2.73
C VAL A 101 -25.91 -22.73 3.35
N THR A 102 -25.97 -23.17 4.61
CA THR A 102 -24.86 -23.82 5.30
C THR A 102 -24.48 -25.14 4.66
N ASP A 103 -25.45 -25.97 4.29
CA ASP A 103 -25.20 -27.23 3.61
C ASP A 103 -24.60 -27.03 2.22
N ASN A 104 -25.16 -26.11 1.44
CA ASN A 104 -24.59 -25.73 0.14
C ASN A 104 -23.15 -25.26 0.27
N TRP A 105 -22.83 -24.42 1.28
CA TRP A 105 -21.44 -23.98 1.53
C TRP A 105 -20.51 -25.13 1.91
N LYS A 106 -20.98 -26.14 2.64
CA LYS A 106 -20.18 -27.29 3.05
C LYS A 106 -20.02 -28.32 1.91
N ASN A 107 -21.08 -28.65 1.24
CA ASN A 107 -21.18 -29.87 0.43
C ASN A 107 -21.25 -29.60 -1.09
N ASN A 108 -21.65 -28.39 -1.52
CA ASN A 108 -21.76 -28.05 -2.93
C ASN A 108 -20.59 -27.19 -3.40
N LYS A 109 -19.61 -27.79 -4.11
CA LYS A 109 -18.44 -27.08 -4.63
C LYS A 109 -18.82 -26.00 -5.64
N ALA A 110 -19.82 -26.25 -6.50
CA ALA A 110 -20.25 -25.27 -7.50
C ALA A 110 -20.84 -24.01 -6.86
N TYR A 111 -21.54 -24.14 -5.75
CA TYR A 111 -22.10 -23.01 -5.00
C TYR A 111 -21.03 -22.03 -4.50
N ARG A 112 -19.80 -22.52 -4.27
CA ARG A 112 -18.64 -21.75 -3.77
C ARG A 112 -17.76 -21.20 -4.89
N GLN A 113 -18.13 -21.33 -6.15
CA GLN A 113 -17.34 -20.93 -7.30
C GLN A 113 -18.07 -19.90 -8.14
N LEU A 114 -17.31 -19.13 -8.93
CA LEU A 114 -17.88 -18.24 -9.95
C LEU A 114 -18.56 -19.07 -11.03
N ASP A 115 -19.81 -18.74 -11.32
CA ASP A 115 -20.54 -19.29 -12.46
C ASP A 115 -20.37 -18.37 -13.68
N TRP A 116 -19.29 -18.57 -14.44
CA TRP A 116 -18.99 -17.76 -15.62
C TRP A 116 -20.07 -17.88 -16.71
N ASP A 117 -20.65 -19.06 -16.89
CA ASP A 117 -21.66 -19.29 -17.91
C ASP A 117 -22.94 -18.51 -17.60
N ALA A 118 -23.31 -18.42 -16.34
CA ALA A 118 -24.42 -17.58 -15.90
C ALA A 118 -24.17 -16.08 -16.13
N LEU A 119 -22.90 -15.59 -15.97
CA LEU A 119 -22.56 -14.19 -16.26
C LEU A 119 -22.69 -13.87 -17.76
N TYR A 120 -22.18 -14.75 -18.62
CA TYR A 120 -22.35 -14.62 -20.07
C TYR A 120 -23.81 -14.69 -20.50
N PHE A 121 -24.57 -15.61 -19.91
CA PHE A 121 -26.00 -15.74 -20.21
C PHE A 121 -26.77 -14.47 -19.83
N ALA A 122 -26.51 -13.90 -18.65
CA ALA A 122 -27.13 -12.66 -18.21
C ALA A 122 -26.83 -11.49 -19.17
N ASN A 123 -25.59 -11.37 -19.65
CA ASN A 123 -25.22 -10.35 -20.64
C ASN A 123 -25.89 -10.57 -22.00
N LYS A 124 -26.02 -11.83 -22.48
CA LYS A 124 -26.78 -12.13 -23.71
C LYS A 124 -28.25 -11.73 -23.59
N GLN A 125 -28.86 -11.96 -22.44
CA GLN A 125 -30.23 -11.51 -22.17
C GLN A 125 -30.33 -10.00 -22.18
N ALA A 126 -29.38 -9.27 -21.54
CA ALA A 126 -29.30 -7.83 -21.56
C ALA A 126 -29.17 -7.27 -23.00
N ASN A 127 -28.30 -7.86 -23.81
CA ASN A 127 -28.13 -7.50 -25.23
C ASN A 127 -29.44 -7.64 -26.03
N ALA A 128 -30.17 -8.74 -25.84
CA ALA A 128 -31.45 -9.00 -26.55
C ALA A 128 -32.52 -7.97 -26.21
N LEU A 129 -32.39 -7.30 -25.04
CA LEU A 129 -33.27 -6.23 -24.57
C LEU A 129 -32.71 -4.83 -24.83
N GLY A 130 -31.59 -4.70 -25.54
CA GLY A 130 -30.91 -3.43 -25.78
C GLY A 130 -30.42 -2.73 -24.48
N LYS A 131 -30.17 -3.51 -23.42
CA LYS A 131 -29.73 -3.00 -22.12
C LYS A 131 -28.20 -3.00 -21.99
N GLU A 132 -27.72 -2.25 -20.99
CA GLU A 132 -26.29 -2.19 -20.60
C GLU A 132 -25.78 -3.57 -20.15
N THR A 133 -24.48 -3.82 -20.41
CA THR A 133 -23.74 -4.98 -19.91
C THR A 133 -23.83 -5.07 -18.40
N LEU A 134 -24.25 -6.20 -17.88
CA LEU A 134 -24.43 -6.41 -16.44
C LEU A 134 -23.13 -6.78 -15.74
N TYR A 135 -22.35 -7.67 -16.33
CA TYR A 135 -21.11 -8.21 -15.76
C TYR A 135 -19.94 -8.03 -16.72
N TYR A 136 -18.78 -7.69 -16.18
CA TYR A 136 -17.57 -7.46 -16.95
C TYR A 136 -16.31 -7.75 -16.12
N VAL A 137 -15.17 -7.89 -16.77
CA VAL A 137 -13.87 -7.94 -16.11
C VAL A 137 -13.15 -6.64 -16.40
N GLU A 138 -12.79 -5.91 -15.34
CA GLU A 138 -11.90 -4.74 -15.41
C GLU A 138 -10.45 -5.13 -15.11
N GLU A 139 -9.50 -4.33 -15.57
CA GLU A 139 -8.11 -4.42 -15.19
C GLU A 139 -7.65 -3.07 -14.64
N ARG A 140 -7.24 -3.05 -13.38
CA ARG A 140 -6.69 -1.87 -12.69
C ARG A 140 -5.19 -1.86 -12.86
N HIS A 141 -4.68 -0.76 -13.37
CA HIS A 141 -3.27 -0.54 -13.62
C HIS A 141 -2.66 0.41 -12.61
N ASP A 142 -1.48 0.02 -12.12
CA ASP A 142 -0.59 0.83 -11.30
C ASP A 142 0.80 0.76 -11.94
N ASP A 143 0.91 1.31 -13.14
CA ASP A 143 2.14 1.31 -13.93
C ASP A 143 3.13 2.36 -13.40
N GLN A 144 4.42 2.14 -13.62
CA GLN A 144 5.45 3.03 -13.11
C GLN A 144 6.59 3.26 -14.11
N LEU A 145 7.04 4.50 -14.20
CA LEU A 145 8.34 4.87 -14.76
C LEU A 145 9.19 5.43 -13.63
N ALA A 146 10.39 4.90 -13.43
CA ALA A 146 11.31 5.40 -12.42
C ALA A 146 12.70 5.61 -13.03
N PHE A 147 13.30 6.75 -12.70
CA PHE A 147 14.67 7.09 -13.03
C PHE A 147 15.42 7.42 -11.74
N ASN A 148 16.62 6.87 -11.60
CA ASN A 148 17.48 7.09 -10.46
C ASN A 148 18.87 7.47 -10.96
N LEU A 149 19.47 8.50 -10.38
CA LEU A 149 20.86 8.89 -10.60
C LEU A 149 21.52 9.07 -9.24
N SER A 150 22.65 8.44 -9.03
CA SER A 150 23.43 8.61 -7.80
C SER A 150 24.92 8.71 -8.11
N SER A 151 25.61 9.52 -7.32
CA SER A 151 27.06 9.60 -7.37
C SER A 151 27.61 9.56 -5.96
N VAL A 152 28.51 8.62 -5.69
CA VAL A 152 29.06 8.34 -4.36
C VAL A 152 30.57 8.44 -4.43
N PHE A 153 31.13 9.33 -3.65
CA PHE A 153 32.57 9.53 -3.47
C PHE A 153 33.01 8.86 -2.18
N ASN A 154 34.01 7.99 -2.30
CA ASN A 154 34.66 7.31 -1.19
C ASN A 154 36.09 7.82 -1.05
N HIS A 155 36.49 8.17 0.15
CA HIS A 155 37.85 8.58 0.46
C HIS A 155 38.35 7.92 1.75
N GLN A 156 39.39 7.09 1.62
CA GLN A 156 40.17 6.59 2.74
C GLN A 156 41.22 7.65 3.09
N TRP A 157 40.95 8.47 4.11
CA TRP A 157 41.83 9.57 4.50
C TRP A 157 43.16 9.08 5.06
N ASN A 158 43.09 8.04 5.91
CA ASN A 158 44.23 7.29 6.42
C ASN A 158 43.78 5.89 6.85
N GLU A 159 44.67 5.06 7.37
CA GLU A 159 44.36 3.68 7.79
C GLU A 159 43.18 3.55 8.77
N ARG A 160 42.87 4.62 9.50
CA ARG A 160 41.84 4.62 10.57
C ARG A 160 40.59 5.41 10.22
N ASN A 161 40.64 6.29 9.24
CA ASN A 161 39.59 7.26 8.99
C ASN A 161 39.20 7.27 7.52
N SER A 162 37.91 7.24 7.25
CA SER A 162 37.35 7.39 5.92
C SER A 162 36.07 8.23 5.95
N TYR A 163 35.74 8.82 4.81
CA TYR A 163 34.42 9.39 4.63
C TYR A 163 33.85 9.02 3.27
N VAL A 164 32.53 8.96 3.23
CA VAL A 164 31.74 8.67 2.05
C VAL A 164 30.73 9.79 1.91
N ALA A 165 30.67 10.43 0.75
CA ALA A 165 29.68 11.44 0.46
C ALA A 165 28.93 11.07 -0.82
N GLY A 166 27.65 11.40 -0.88
CA GLY A 166 26.85 11.07 -2.04
C GLY A 166 25.73 12.04 -2.31
N ILE A 167 25.34 12.07 -3.58
CA ILE A 167 24.13 12.74 -4.04
C ILE A 167 23.24 11.74 -4.74
N ALA A 168 21.93 11.93 -4.67
CA ALA A 168 20.97 11.09 -5.39
C ALA A 168 19.79 11.92 -5.87
N VAL A 169 19.31 11.60 -7.07
CA VAL A 169 18.08 12.13 -7.66
C VAL A 169 17.21 10.95 -8.08
N ASN A 170 15.95 10.97 -7.66
CA ASN A 170 14.97 9.95 -8.01
C ASN A 170 13.72 10.63 -8.55
N THR A 171 13.29 10.24 -9.73
CA THR A 171 12.03 10.70 -10.32
C THR A 171 11.17 9.49 -10.63
N THR A 172 9.93 9.54 -10.13
CA THR A 172 8.95 8.46 -10.33
C THR A 172 7.65 9.06 -10.86
N LYS A 173 7.13 8.45 -11.92
CA LYS A 173 5.78 8.67 -12.44
C LYS A 173 4.98 7.39 -12.24
N GLY A 174 3.99 7.40 -11.36
CA GLY A 174 2.97 6.37 -11.24
C GLY A 174 1.80 6.69 -12.16
N MET A 175 1.37 5.73 -12.97
CA MET A 175 0.24 5.86 -13.90
C MET A 175 -0.88 4.95 -13.42
N HIS A 176 -1.99 5.55 -13.00
CA HIS A 176 -3.11 4.87 -12.37
C HIS A 176 -4.36 5.00 -13.25
N TYR A 177 -4.82 3.89 -13.78
CA TYR A 177 -5.98 3.87 -14.65
C TYR A 177 -6.68 2.52 -14.62
N LYS A 178 -7.88 2.48 -15.19
CA LYS A 178 -8.67 1.26 -15.30
C LYS A 178 -9.00 0.99 -16.78
N LYS A 179 -8.89 -0.26 -17.21
CA LYS A 179 -9.25 -0.72 -18.54
C LYS A 179 -10.38 -1.74 -18.49
N MET A 180 -11.23 -1.71 -19.50
CA MET A 180 -12.17 -2.80 -19.78
C MET A 180 -11.38 -3.97 -20.35
N LYS A 181 -11.36 -5.10 -19.63
CA LYS A 181 -10.62 -6.29 -20.05
C LYS A 181 -11.47 -7.25 -20.85
N ASP A 182 -12.73 -7.43 -20.46
CA ASP A 182 -13.65 -8.37 -21.06
C ASP A 182 -15.09 -7.99 -20.70
N LEU A 183 -15.92 -7.80 -21.70
CA LEU A 183 -17.35 -7.49 -21.53
C LEU A 183 -18.20 -8.75 -21.27
N LEU A 184 -17.61 -9.92 -21.19
CA LEU A 184 -18.30 -11.22 -20.98
C LEU A 184 -19.48 -11.41 -21.95
N GLY A 185 -19.26 -11.07 -23.24
CA GLY A 185 -20.27 -11.12 -24.28
C GLY A 185 -21.31 -9.99 -24.27
N GLY A 186 -21.13 -8.99 -23.40
CA GLY A 186 -21.92 -7.77 -23.43
C GLY A 186 -21.57 -6.86 -24.61
N GLN A 187 -22.50 -6.01 -25.06
CA GLN A 187 -22.31 -5.13 -26.21
C GLN A 187 -22.33 -3.65 -25.87
N LEU A 188 -23.01 -3.27 -24.80
CA LEU A 188 -23.22 -1.88 -24.41
C LEU A 188 -22.70 -1.65 -22.99
N TYR A 189 -21.71 -0.78 -22.85
CA TYR A 189 -21.23 -0.31 -21.54
C TYR A 189 -21.00 1.18 -21.61
N THR A 190 -21.66 1.93 -20.73
CA THR A 190 -21.51 3.39 -20.62
C THR A 190 -20.60 3.72 -19.45
N ASP A 191 -19.64 4.65 -19.65
CA ASP A 191 -18.68 5.08 -18.64
C ASP A 191 -19.30 6.02 -17.62
N VAL A 192 -20.04 5.44 -16.69
CA VAL A 192 -20.68 6.17 -15.59
C VAL A 192 -20.31 5.54 -14.25
N ASP A 193 -20.31 6.35 -13.21
CA ASP A 193 -20.11 5.90 -11.84
C ASP A 193 -21.41 5.32 -11.26
N LYS A 194 -21.42 4.02 -11.02
CA LYS A 194 -22.61 3.31 -10.53
C LYS A 194 -23.06 3.75 -9.12
N PHE A 195 -22.14 4.21 -8.28
CA PHE A 195 -22.48 4.74 -6.96
C PHE A 195 -23.11 6.12 -7.07
N ALA A 196 -22.54 6.98 -7.92
CA ALA A 196 -23.15 8.29 -8.20
C ALA A 196 -24.52 8.17 -8.89
N VAL A 197 -24.73 7.16 -9.76
CA VAL A 197 -26.05 6.86 -10.35
C VAL A 197 -27.08 6.55 -9.27
N ARG A 198 -26.71 5.75 -8.27
CA ARG A 198 -27.58 5.44 -7.14
C ARG A 198 -27.92 6.70 -6.32
N ASP A 199 -26.93 7.54 -6.06
CA ASP A 199 -27.04 8.66 -5.11
C ASP A 199 -27.65 9.92 -5.76
N HIS A 200 -27.45 10.13 -7.05
CA HIS A 200 -27.83 11.36 -7.77
C HIS A 200 -28.77 11.14 -8.97
N GLY A 201 -29.06 9.89 -9.32
CA GLY A 201 -29.84 9.52 -10.49
C GLY A 201 -29.05 9.55 -11.80
N ALA A 202 -29.45 8.71 -12.76
CA ALA A 202 -28.69 8.47 -14.01
C ALA A 202 -28.59 9.70 -14.93
N SER A 203 -29.47 10.68 -14.79
CA SER A 203 -29.46 11.92 -15.62
C SER A 203 -28.54 13.03 -15.06
N SER A 204 -28.00 12.85 -13.87
CA SER A 204 -27.10 13.83 -13.26
C SER A 204 -25.74 13.86 -13.96
N SER A 205 -25.17 15.05 -14.15
CA SER A 205 -23.77 15.18 -14.64
C SER A 205 -22.75 14.61 -13.66
N MET A 206 -23.11 14.47 -12.38
CA MET A 206 -22.25 13.89 -11.36
C MET A 206 -21.93 12.41 -11.58
N VAL A 207 -22.73 11.72 -12.40
CA VAL A 207 -22.49 10.30 -12.71
C VAL A 207 -21.41 10.09 -13.76
N GLN A 208 -21.03 11.15 -14.50
CA GLN A 208 -20.07 11.03 -15.58
C GLN A 208 -18.65 10.84 -15.05
N ASN A 209 -17.98 9.79 -15.48
CA ASN A 209 -16.54 9.62 -15.23
C ASN A 209 -15.70 10.55 -16.11
N ASP A 210 -16.22 10.93 -17.29
CA ASP A 210 -15.60 11.88 -18.21
C ASP A 210 -16.61 12.90 -18.69
N LEU A 211 -16.58 14.13 -18.15
CA LEU A 211 -17.45 15.22 -18.53
C LEU A 211 -17.12 15.81 -19.92
N ASP A 212 -15.91 15.58 -20.42
CA ASP A 212 -15.51 16.05 -21.75
C ASP A 212 -16.04 15.11 -22.85
N ASN A 213 -16.36 13.85 -22.46
CA ASN A 213 -16.98 12.84 -23.32
C ASN A 213 -18.15 12.16 -22.59
N PRO A 214 -19.25 12.86 -22.31
CA PRO A 214 -20.35 12.33 -21.52
C PRO A 214 -20.99 11.11 -22.20
N ASN A 215 -21.42 10.15 -21.38
CA ASN A 215 -22.02 8.88 -21.83
C ASN A 215 -21.15 8.09 -22.83
N ARG A 216 -19.84 8.20 -22.71
CA ARG A 216 -18.88 7.51 -23.55
C ARG A 216 -19.13 6.00 -23.54
N ARG A 217 -19.16 5.40 -24.71
CA ARG A 217 -19.25 3.95 -24.86
C ARG A 217 -17.87 3.32 -24.75
N ILE A 218 -17.78 2.24 -23.99
CA ILE A 218 -16.54 1.55 -23.66
C ILE A 218 -16.53 0.17 -24.30
N GLY A 219 -15.49 -0.08 -25.08
CA GLY A 219 -15.11 -1.38 -25.61
C GLY A 219 -13.96 -2.03 -24.81
N GLU A 220 -13.65 -3.27 -25.18
CA GLU A 220 -12.49 -3.97 -24.60
C GLU A 220 -11.19 -3.26 -24.95
N GLY A 221 -10.33 -3.07 -23.96
CA GLY A 221 -9.07 -2.33 -24.08
C GLY A 221 -9.17 -0.83 -23.77
N ASP A 222 -10.37 -0.25 -23.75
CA ASP A 222 -10.57 1.16 -23.45
C ASP A 222 -10.32 1.46 -21.98
N LYS A 223 -9.74 2.63 -21.71
CA LYS A 223 -9.66 3.20 -20.37
C LYS A 223 -11.02 3.75 -19.96
N PHE A 224 -11.43 3.54 -18.71
CA PHE A 224 -12.69 4.03 -18.17
C PHE A 224 -12.61 4.26 -16.65
N GLY A 225 -13.58 4.98 -16.12
CA GLY A 225 -13.73 5.21 -14.68
C GLY A 225 -12.76 6.25 -14.12
N TYR A 226 -11.46 6.07 -14.25
CA TYR A 226 -10.43 7.03 -13.84
C TYR A 226 -9.13 6.87 -14.64
N ASP A 227 -8.42 7.99 -14.81
CA ASP A 227 -7.07 8.05 -15.38
C ASP A 227 -6.31 9.23 -14.75
N TYR A 228 -5.20 8.95 -14.07
CA TYR A 228 -4.37 9.97 -13.44
C TYR A 228 -2.94 9.50 -13.24
N ASN A 229 -2.02 10.45 -13.12
CA ASN A 229 -0.62 10.20 -12.76
C ASN A 229 -0.30 10.77 -11.38
N ILE A 230 0.63 10.15 -10.67
CA ILE A 230 1.28 10.71 -9.48
C ILE A 230 2.77 10.82 -9.77
N TYR A 231 3.33 12.00 -9.55
CA TYR A 231 4.75 12.28 -9.69
C TYR A 231 5.38 12.45 -8.32
N VAL A 232 6.54 11.81 -8.13
CA VAL A 232 7.36 11.97 -6.93
C VAL A 232 8.79 12.20 -7.35
N ASN A 233 9.33 13.38 -7.03
CA ASN A 233 10.70 13.78 -7.31
C ASN A 233 11.45 13.95 -6.00
N LYS A 234 12.55 13.23 -5.83
CA LYS A 234 13.39 13.26 -4.64
C LYS A 234 14.82 13.63 -5.00
N GLN A 235 15.41 14.48 -4.17
CA GLN A 235 16.82 14.88 -4.28
C GLN A 235 17.43 14.79 -2.89
N SER A 236 18.63 14.27 -2.78
CA SER A 236 19.33 14.20 -1.50
C SER A 236 20.84 14.29 -1.66
N ALA A 237 21.47 14.83 -0.63
CA ALA A 237 22.90 14.78 -0.41
C ALA A 237 23.16 14.25 1.00
N TRP A 238 24.23 13.51 1.16
CA TRP A 238 24.60 12.93 2.45
C TRP A 238 26.10 12.77 2.58
N VAL A 239 26.55 12.74 3.82
CA VAL A 239 27.95 12.44 4.15
C VAL A 239 27.98 11.50 5.37
N ARG A 240 28.91 10.58 5.36
CA ARG A 240 29.23 9.69 6.48
C ARG A 240 30.73 9.72 6.72
N TYR A 241 31.10 10.00 7.95
CA TYR A 241 32.43 9.79 8.46
C TYR A 241 32.48 8.53 9.30
N GLN A 242 33.54 7.75 9.17
CA GLN A 242 33.77 6.57 10.00
C GLN A 242 35.25 6.50 10.39
N GLY A 243 35.49 6.05 11.60
CA GLY A 243 36.82 5.95 12.15
C GLY A 243 36.97 4.87 13.20
N ASN A 244 38.23 4.60 13.55
CA ASN A 244 38.58 3.73 14.66
C ASN A 244 39.78 4.31 15.43
N ASN A 245 39.91 3.91 16.71
CA ASN A 245 41.03 4.35 17.56
C ASN A 245 42.31 3.52 17.39
N GLY A 246 42.36 2.62 16.41
CA GLY A 246 43.45 1.66 16.22
C GLY A 246 43.39 0.45 17.16
N GLY A 247 42.29 0.28 17.88
CA GLY A 247 42.09 -0.80 18.84
C GLY A 247 40.64 -1.21 18.96
N SER A 248 40.06 -0.99 20.14
CA SER A 248 38.76 -1.54 20.53
C SER A 248 37.54 -0.74 20.06
N LEU A 249 37.70 0.46 19.51
CA LEU A 249 36.60 1.36 19.23
C LEU A 249 36.49 1.70 17.74
N ASN A 250 35.32 1.41 17.15
CA ASN A 250 34.90 1.87 15.83
C ASN A 250 33.69 2.78 15.97
N TYR A 251 33.63 3.82 15.19
CA TYR A 251 32.52 4.79 15.25
C TYR A 251 32.20 5.37 13.88
N PHE A 252 30.96 5.83 13.73
CA PHE A 252 30.55 6.63 12.59
C PHE A 252 29.60 7.73 12.98
N ALA A 253 29.58 8.77 12.15
CA ALA A 253 28.54 9.80 12.17
C ALA A 253 28.15 10.13 10.72
N SER A 254 26.88 10.38 10.48
CA SER A 254 26.36 10.73 9.15
C SER A 254 25.30 11.80 9.23
N GLY A 255 25.25 12.63 8.19
CA GLY A 255 24.21 13.62 7.97
C GLY A 255 23.64 13.52 6.57
N LYS A 256 22.34 13.79 6.45
CA LYS A 256 21.59 13.80 5.18
C LYS A 256 20.74 15.06 5.13
N ILE A 257 20.64 15.65 3.94
CA ILE A 257 19.66 16.67 3.61
C ILE A 257 19.02 16.29 2.27
N GLY A 258 17.74 16.60 2.09
CA GLY A 258 17.04 16.28 0.86
C GLY A 258 15.75 17.07 0.71
N SER A 259 15.11 16.89 -0.42
CA SER A 259 13.78 17.40 -0.68
C SER A 259 12.96 16.38 -1.46
N THR A 260 11.68 16.34 -1.16
CA THR A 260 10.69 15.58 -1.92
C THR A 260 9.60 16.52 -2.41
N GLN A 261 9.25 16.38 -3.68
CA GLN A 261 8.14 17.08 -4.31
C GLN A 261 7.19 16.05 -4.89
N MET A 262 5.88 16.21 -4.65
CA MET A 262 4.88 15.32 -5.21
C MET A 262 3.66 16.09 -5.69
N PHE A 263 3.06 15.61 -6.77
CA PHE A 263 1.81 16.13 -7.30
C PHE A 263 1.04 15.05 -8.05
N ARG A 264 -0.26 15.22 -8.13
CA ARG A 264 -1.16 14.42 -8.98
C ARG A 264 -1.48 15.21 -10.25
N ASP A 265 -1.59 14.51 -11.36
CA ASP A 265 -2.05 15.05 -12.64
C ASP A 265 -3.22 14.20 -13.15
N GLY A 266 -4.44 14.74 -13.07
CA GLY A 266 -5.65 14.08 -13.53
C GLY A 266 -5.77 14.18 -15.05
N LEU A 267 -6.06 13.06 -15.71
CA LEU A 267 -6.20 12.98 -17.17
C LEU A 267 -7.66 12.87 -17.61
N MET A 268 -8.59 12.83 -16.65
CA MET A 268 -10.02 12.67 -16.89
C MET A 268 -10.79 13.59 -15.94
N ARG A 269 -11.73 14.37 -16.49
CA ARG A 269 -12.59 15.29 -15.72
C ARG A 269 -13.90 14.62 -15.32
N ASN A 270 -14.04 14.26 -14.05
CA ASN A 270 -15.24 13.57 -13.57
C ASN A 270 -16.29 14.53 -13.01
N GLY A 271 -17.55 14.07 -12.99
CA GLY A 271 -18.69 14.86 -12.56
C GLY A 271 -18.78 15.10 -11.05
N ARG A 272 -18.10 14.29 -10.24
CA ARG A 272 -18.08 14.44 -8.76
C ARG A 272 -17.15 15.54 -8.30
N ALA A 273 -16.06 15.79 -9.03
CA ALA A 273 -15.09 16.83 -8.73
C ALA A 273 -14.67 17.57 -10.01
N PRO A 274 -15.59 18.27 -10.69
CA PRO A 274 -15.36 18.83 -12.03
C PRO A 274 -14.24 19.88 -12.07
N LEU A 275 -13.99 20.57 -10.96
CA LEU A 275 -12.96 21.60 -10.83
C LEU A 275 -11.62 21.08 -10.30
N LYS A 276 -11.59 19.84 -9.77
CA LYS A 276 -10.42 19.28 -9.08
C LYS A 276 -9.98 17.91 -9.56
N SER A 277 -10.60 17.36 -10.60
CA SER A 277 -10.27 16.02 -11.09
C SER A 277 -9.29 16.05 -12.27
N LEU A 278 -9.34 17.06 -13.13
CA LEU A 278 -8.48 17.23 -14.31
C LEU A 278 -7.31 18.16 -13.98
N GLY A 279 -6.12 17.83 -14.54
CA GLY A 279 -4.90 18.63 -14.41
C GLY A 279 -4.20 18.48 -13.06
N SER A 280 -3.30 19.42 -12.76
CA SER A 280 -2.38 19.31 -11.64
C SER A 280 -3.04 19.68 -10.30
N SER A 281 -2.69 18.93 -9.25
CA SER A 281 -3.07 19.20 -7.86
C SER A 281 -2.37 20.41 -7.22
N GLY A 282 -1.46 21.07 -7.93
CA GLY A 282 -0.39 21.81 -7.27
C GLY A 282 0.68 20.84 -6.71
N THR A 283 1.76 21.39 -6.16
CA THR A 283 2.91 20.60 -5.71
C THR A 283 3.11 20.70 -4.21
N ALA A 284 3.02 19.58 -3.51
CA ALA A 284 3.49 19.48 -2.13
C ALA A 284 5.02 19.35 -2.10
N LYS A 285 5.69 20.12 -1.25
CA LYS A 285 7.15 20.18 -1.13
C LYS A 285 7.56 19.96 0.31
N PHE A 286 8.53 19.08 0.51
CA PHE A 286 9.05 18.72 1.82
C PHE A 286 10.57 18.87 1.83
N LEU A 287 11.09 19.50 2.87
CA LEU A 287 12.51 19.47 3.20
C LEU A 287 12.74 18.28 4.11
N GLU A 288 13.74 17.47 3.79
CA GLU A 288 14.08 16.26 4.51
C GLU A 288 15.49 16.39 5.12
N GLY A 289 15.71 15.71 6.23
CA GLY A 289 17.02 15.70 6.84
C GLY A 289 17.17 14.56 7.83
N GLY A 290 18.41 14.31 8.23
CA GLY A 290 18.66 13.28 9.23
C GLY A 290 20.11 13.24 9.67
N ILE A 291 20.29 12.76 10.89
CA ILE A 291 21.59 12.47 11.48
C ILE A 291 21.56 11.06 12.05
N LYS A 292 22.67 10.32 11.89
CA LYS A 292 22.84 8.99 12.48
C LYS A 292 24.26 8.87 13.00
N ALA A 293 24.41 8.25 14.16
CA ALA A 293 25.70 7.95 14.75
C ALA A 293 25.70 6.53 15.32
N GLY A 294 26.85 5.92 15.34
CA GLY A 294 27.02 4.61 15.95
C GLY A 294 28.42 4.38 16.46
N LEU A 295 28.49 3.48 17.42
CA LEU A 295 29.68 3.11 18.14
C LEU A 295 29.72 1.60 18.28
N ASN A 296 30.85 1.00 17.95
CA ASN A 296 31.14 -0.41 18.27
C ASN A 296 32.37 -0.45 19.19
N TRP A 297 32.19 -1.00 20.37
CA TRP A 297 33.25 -1.16 21.36
C TRP A 297 33.52 -2.65 21.61
N ALA A 298 34.67 -3.09 21.17
CA ALA A 298 35.19 -4.41 21.50
C ALA A 298 35.86 -4.36 22.87
N ILE A 299 35.24 -4.92 23.91
CA ILE A 299 35.82 -5.01 25.25
C ILE A 299 37.07 -5.90 25.21
N ASN A 300 36.94 -7.00 24.50
CA ASN A 300 38.01 -7.98 24.24
C ASN A 300 37.65 -8.78 22.98
N GLY A 301 38.41 -9.84 22.67
CA GLY A 301 38.19 -10.67 21.49
C GLY A 301 36.87 -11.45 21.48
N ASN A 302 36.19 -11.55 22.61
CA ASN A 302 34.98 -12.34 22.76
C ASN A 302 33.71 -11.49 23.01
N HIS A 303 33.83 -10.23 23.38
CA HIS A 303 32.72 -9.40 23.83
C HIS A 303 32.76 -8.03 23.19
N SER A 304 31.64 -7.59 22.62
CA SER A 304 31.50 -6.23 22.10
C SER A 304 30.11 -5.64 22.35
N PHE A 305 30.05 -4.33 22.42
CA PHE A 305 28.81 -3.56 22.39
C PHE A 305 28.73 -2.75 21.11
N THR A 306 27.54 -2.69 20.54
CA THR A 306 27.22 -1.80 19.41
C THR A 306 26.05 -0.92 19.83
N LEU A 307 26.22 0.39 19.74
CA LEU A 307 25.20 1.40 19.98
C LEU A 307 24.96 2.18 18.70
N ASN A 308 23.69 2.31 18.29
CA ASN A 308 23.29 3.15 17.18
C ASN A 308 22.17 4.09 17.63
N ALA A 309 22.18 5.32 17.12
CA ALA A 309 21.11 6.27 17.31
C ALA A 309 20.91 7.10 16.03
N GLY A 310 19.68 7.55 15.81
CA GLY A 310 19.36 8.34 14.64
C GLY A 310 18.10 9.18 14.82
N TYR A 311 18.09 10.28 14.09
CA TYR A 311 16.96 11.15 13.86
C TYR A 311 16.79 11.35 12.34
N GLU A 312 15.57 11.25 11.84
CA GLU A 312 15.27 11.46 10.44
C GLU A 312 13.92 12.19 10.29
N GLU A 313 13.90 13.20 9.45
CA GLU A 313 12.67 13.77 8.89
C GLU A 313 12.58 13.39 7.41
N ARG A 314 11.42 12.90 6.99
CA ARG A 314 11.15 12.50 5.62
C ARG A 314 9.75 12.91 5.18
N ALA A 315 9.54 13.05 3.88
CA ALA A 315 8.21 13.25 3.31
C ALA A 315 7.30 12.03 3.62
N PRO A 316 5.99 12.26 3.82
CA PRO A 316 5.03 11.18 3.88
C PRO A 316 4.99 10.40 2.54
N LEU A 317 4.51 9.17 2.59
CA LEU A 317 4.33 8.38 1.37
C LEU A 317 3.26 9.02 0.47
N ALA A 318 3.52 9.11 -0.83
CA ALA A 318 2.56 9.65 -1.79
C ALA A 318 1.20 8.92 -1.74
N TYR A 319 1.20 7.61 -1.48
CA TYR A 319 -0.01 6.80 -1.29
C TYR A 319 -0.92 7.35 -0.19
N ASN A 320 -0.35 7.85 0.91
CA ASN A 320 -1.08 8.38 2.06
C ASN A 320 -1.30 9.90 1.97
N SER A 321 -0.80 10.56 0.93
CA SER A 321 -0.80 12.02 0.86
C SER A 321 -1.99 12.62 0.11
N PHE A 322 -2.73 11.82 -0.67
CA PHE A 322 -3.88 12.27 -1.45
C PHE A 322 -5.17 11.67 -0.94
N ILE A 323 -6.19 12.50 -0.76
CA ILE A 323 -7.55 12.07 -0.43
C ILE A 323 -8.26 11.70 -1.72
N ALA A 324 -8.74 10.44 -1.84
CA ALA A 324 -9.51 9.96 -2.98
C ALA A 324 -8.85 10.27 -4.35
N PRO A 325 -7.60 9.85 -4.61
CA PRO A 325 -6.86 10.24 -5.80
C PRO A 325 -7.50 9.77 -7.13
N ARG A 326 -8.44 8.82 -7.09
CA ARG A 326 -9.24 8.43 -8.27
C ARG A 326 -10.24 9.49 -8.68
N ILE A 327 -10.60 10.41 -7.78
CA ILE A 327 -11.68 11.37 -7.96
C ILE A 327 -11.16 12.79 -8.03
N LYS A 328 -10.25 13.18 -7.12
CA LYS A 328 -9.86 14.58 -6.94
C LYS A 328 -8.37 14.76 -6.63
N ASN A 329 -7.94 16.03 -6.77
CA ASN A 329 -6.56 16.47 -6.61
C ASN A 329 -6.18 16.84 -5.16
N ASP A 330 -7.06 16.66 -4.18
CA ASP A 330 -6.84 17.16 -2.83
C ASP A 330 -5.79 16.35 -2.08
N PHE A 331 -4.88 17.06 -1.43
CA PHE A 331 -3.98 16.48 -0.43
C PHE A 331 -4.70 16.29 0.91
N VAL A 332 -4.19 15.37 1.71
CA VAL A 332 -4.53 15.30 3.13
C VAL A 332 -4.18 16.65 3.78
N ARG A 333 -5.05 17.14 4.65
CA ARG A 333 -4.84 18.42 5.33
C ARG A 333 -3.60 18.39 6.21
N ASP A 334 -2.92 19.53 6.32
CA ASP A 334 -1.77 19.72 7.23
C ASP A 334 -0.66 18.68 7.08
N LEU A 335 -0.39 18.21 5.85
CA LEU A 335 0.71 17.32 5.57
C LEU A 335 2.04 17.90 6.04
N LYS A 336 2.75 17.13 6.86
CA LYS A 336 4.06 17.47 7.41
C LYS A 336 5.05 16.35 7.14
N THR A 337 6.32 16.63 7.34
CA THR A 337 7.35 15.59 7.37
C THR A 337 7.10 14.64 8.55
N GLU A 338 7.26 13.35 8.29
CA GLU A 338 7.31 12.34 9.34
C GLU A 338 8.64 12.47 10.07
N ARG A 339 8.62 12.32 11.39
CA ARG A 339 9.82 12.30 12.24
C ARG A 339 10.04 10.93 12.80
N ILE A 340 11.28 10.47 12.75
CA ILE A 340 11.68 9.16 13.24
C ILE A 340 12.87 9.37 14.17
N ILE A 341 12.72 8.92 15.40
CA ILE A 341 13.79 8.90 16.41
C ILE A 341 13.95 7.47 16.83
N GLY A 342 15.15 6.93 16.75
CA GLY A 342 15.38 5.56 17.14
C GLY A 342 16.82 5.27 17.53
N GLY A 343 17.00 4.17 18.25
CA GLY A 343 18.30 3.65 18.60
C GLY A 343 18.23 2.21 19.06
N ASP A 344 19.37 1.56 19.04
CA ASP A 344 19.56 0.19 19.51
C ASP A 344 20.89 0.05 20.26
N LEU A 345 20.88 -0.87 21.22
CA LEU A 345 22.06 -1.35 21.90
C LEU A 345 22.15 -2.85 21.74
N THR A 346 23.23 -3.31 21.15
CA THR A 346 23.52 -4.73 20.92
C THR A 346 24.74 -5.16 21.70
N TYR A 347 24.60 -6.21 22.50
CA TYR A 347 25.71 -6.94 23.08
C TYR A 347 25.99 -8.20 22.28
N ASN A 348 27.22 -8.35 21.78
CA ASN A 348 27.68 -9.54 21.09
C ASN A 348 28.67 -10.29 21.98
N PHE A 349 28.56 -11.62 21.97
CA PHE A 349 29.47 -12.50 22.66
C PHE A 349 29.84 -13.70 21.80
N ASN A 350 31.11 -14.10 21.85
CA ASN A 350 31.65 -15.21 21.09
C ASN A 350 32.70 -15.95 21.94
N THR A 351 32.23 -16.97 22.66
CA THR A 351 33.05 -17.83 23.47
C THR A 351 33.22 -19.19 22.80
N PRO A 352 34.14 -20.06 23.23
CA PRO A 352 34.28 -21.40 22.66
C PRO A 352 33.01 -22.26 22.67
N TRP A 353 32.10 -22.01 23.62
CA TRP A 353 30.90 -22.81 23.87
C TRP A 353 29.62 -22.20 23.34
N VAL A 354 29.56 -20.88 23.33
CA VAL A 354 28.36 -20.12 22.92
C VAL A 354 28.75 -18.85 22.20
N MET A 355 28.10 -18.59 21.09
CA MET A 355 28.13 -17.32 20.41
C MET A 355 26.71 -16.77 20.27
N GLY A 356 26.56 -15.45 20.36
CA GLY A 356 25.24 -14.86 20.19
C GLY A 356 25.24 -13.37 20.32
N ARG A 357 24.00 -12.83 20.28
CA ARG A 357 23.75 -11.41 20.46
C ARG A 357 22.46 -11.18 21.23
N LEU A 358 22.44 -10.07 21.98
CA LEU A 358 21.25 -9.54 22.62
C LEU A 358 21.12 -8.07 22.21
N THR A 359 19.98 -7.71 21.61
CA THR A 359 19.71 -6.36 21.13
C THR A 359 18.46 -5.83 21.81
N GLY A 360 18.54 -4.62 22.41
CA GLY A 360 17.39 -3.83 22.79
C GLY A 360 17.25 -2.65 21.84
N TYR A 361 16.03 -2.34 21.41
CA TYR A 361 15.77 -1.23 20.50
C TYR A 361 14.54 -0.41 20.91
N TYR A 362 14.53 0.84 20.50
CA TYR A 362 13.41 1.76 20.61
C TYR A 362 13.32 2.65 19.38
N THR A 363 12.11 2.82 18.82
CA THR A 363 11.84 3.73 17.71
C THR A 363 10.52 4.45 17.95
N ARG A 364 10.52 5.76 17.83
CA ARG A 364 9.32 6.61 17.83
C ARG A 364 9.10 7.25 16.48
N PHE A 365 7.88 7.12 15.97
CA PHE A 365 7.39 7.77 14.77
C PHE A 365 6.43 8.88 15.16
N GLN A 366 6.54 10.03 14.50
CA GLN A 366 5.67 11.17 14.72
C GLN A 366 5.21 11.76 13.38
N ASN A 367 4.06 12.42 13.39
CA ASN A 367 3.45 13.07 12.22
C ASN A 367 3.20 12.09 11.04
N GLN A 368 2.94 10.81 11.30
CA GLN A 368 2.59 9.88 10.25
C GLN A 368 1.18 10.15 9.72
N VAL A 369 0.98 9.82 8.46
CA VAL A 369 -0.32 9.91 7.79
C VAL A 369 -0.70 8.53 7.30
N GLU A 370 -1.93 8.10 7.59
CA GLU A 370 -2.51 6.86 7.09
C GLU A 370 -3.80 7.17 6.35
N MET A 371 -3.99 6.47 5.23
CA MET A 371 -5.20 6.52 4.41
C MET A 371 -5.79 5.13 4.32
N ASP A 372 -7.06 5.02 4.61
CA ASP A 372 -7.84 3.81 4.40
C ASP A 372 -9.08 4.11 3.55
N ALA A 373 -9.62 3.08 2.88
CA ALA A 373 -10.79 3.22 2.04
C ALA A 373 -11.69 1.99 2.18
N PHE A 374 -12.93 2.22 2.60
CA PHE A 374 -13.89 1.15 2.85
C PHE A 374 -15.31 1.58 2.44
N TYR A 375 -16.16 0.58 2.29
CA TYR A 375 -17.58 0.84 2.12
C TYR A 375 -18.23 0.93 3.50
N ASN A 376 -18.80 2.09 3.81
CA ASN A 376 -19.50 2.32 5.06
C ASN A 376 -20.96 1.89 4.88
N ASP A 377 -21.33 0.75 5.44
CA ASP A 377 -22.68 0.18 5.30
C ASP A 377 -23.76 1.03 5.96
N SER A 378 -23.46 1.69 7.07
CA SER A 378 -24.42 2.55 7.78
C SER A 378 -24.79 3.80 7.00
N GLU A 379 -23.82 4.37 6.25
CA GLU A 379 -24.01 5.51 5.37
C GLU A 379 -24.32 5.11 3.92
N ALA A 380 -24.24 3.79 3.63
CA ALA A 380 -24.34 3.22 2.29
C ALA A 380 -23.42 3.88 1.25
N ARG A 381 -22.20 4.28 1.65
CA ARG A 381 -21.26 5.08 0.85
C ARG A 381 -19.85 4.53 0.89
N PHE A 382 -19.13 4.73 -0.22
CA PHE A 382 -17.71 4.52 -0.23
C PHE A 382 -16.99 5.68 0.47
N THR A 383 -16.12 5.35 1.42
CA THR A 383 -15.56 6.32 2.38
C THR A 383 -14.05 6.22 2.38
N TYR A 384 -13.39 7.36 2.42
CA TYR A 384 -11.95 7.47 2.67
C TYR A 384 -11.73 8.03 4.08
N LEU A 385 -10.96 7.32 4.88
CA LEU A 385 -10.54 7.74 6.20
C LEU A 385 -9.08 8.21 6.11
N SER A 386 -8.84 9.49 6.35
CA SER A 386 -7.48 10.02 6.52
C SER A 386 -7.22 10.30 7.99
N MET A 387 -6.11 9.77 8.50
CA MET A 387 -5.61 10.08 9.84
C MET A 387 -4.28 10.80 9.71
N ASN A 388 -4.14 11.95 10.37
CA ASN A 388 -2.95 12.80 10.31
C ASN A 388 -2.39 13.07 11.71
N GLY A 389 -1.08 13.23 11.80
CA GLY A 389 -0.40 13.46 13.07
C GLY A 389 -0.32 12.22 13.95
N ILE A 390 -0.29 11.03 13.34
CA ILE A 390 -0.17 9.77 14.07
C ILE A 390 1.20 9.67 14.72
N GLU A 391 1.21 9.29 16.00
CA GLU A 391 2.42 8.93 16.73
C GLU A 391 2.40 7.46 17.13
N LYS A 392 3.54 6.78 16.93
CA LYS A 392 3.73 5.37 17.25
C LYS A 392 5.07 5.17 17.94
N GLU A 393 5.13 4.20 18.83
CA GLU A 393 6.38 3.70 19.37
C GLU A 393 6.50 2.20 19.17
N HIS A 394 7.72 1.78 18.89
CA HIS A 394 8.10 0.38 18.74
C HIS A 394 9.32 0.15 19.63
N TRP A 395 9.28 -0.87 20.45
CA TRP A 395 10.42 -1.26 21.27
C TRP A 395 10.43 -2.77 21.47
N GLY A 396 11.59 -3.29 21.74
CA GLY A 396 11.70 -4.72 21.95
C GLY A 396 13.10 -5.18 22.25
N ILE A 397 13.19 -6.48 22.52
CA ILE A 397 14.43 -7.22 22.78
C ILE A 397 14.48 -8.40 21.83
N GLU A 398 15.61 -8.55 21.16
CA GLU A 398 15.92 -9.67 20.29
C GLU A 398 17.14 -10.42 20.85
N ALA A 399 17.06 -11.74 20.94
CA ALA A 399 18.15 -12.58 21.37
C ALA A 399 18.36 -13.71 20.37
N ALA A 400 19.62 -13.98 20.03
CA ALA A 400 20.01 -15.14 19.25
C ALA A 400 21.28 -15.73 19.87
N ALA A 401 21.30 -17.06 20.08
CA ALA A 401 22.47 -17.76 20.59
C ALA A 401 22.63 -19.12 19.94
N THR A 402 23.86 -19.46 19.59
CA THR A 402 24.24 -20.78 19.11
C THR A 402 25.15 -21.42 20.15
N PHE A 403 24.72 -22.55 20.68
CA PHE A 403 25.42 -23.37 21.65
C PHE A 403 26.12 -24.48 20.92
N LYS A 404 27.43 -24.59 21.08
CA LYS A 404 28.24 -25.70 20.56
C LYS A 404 28.21 -26.84 21.61
N LEU A 405 27.34 -27.82 21.43
CA LEU A 405 27.14 -28.92 22.36
C LEU A 405 28.24 -29.96 22.26
N THR A 406 28.69 -30.24 21.04
CA THR A 406 29.86 -31.08 20.73
C THR A 406 30.61 -30.47 19.54
N SER A 407 31.68 -31.15 19.08
CA SER A 407 32.37 -30.78 17.82
C SER A 407 31.47 -30.87 16.58
N GLU A 408 30.42 -31.69 16.63
CA GLU A 408 29.55 -32.01 15.50
C GLU A 408 28.11 -31.48 15.68
N LEU A 409 27.71 -31.15 16.92
CA LEU A 409 26.36 -30.75 17.25
C LEU A 409 26.32 -29.33 17.80
N SER A 410 25.52 -28.50 17.19
CA SER A 410 25.19 -27.16 17.69
C SER A 410 23.68 -26.94 17.75
N LEU A 411 23.22 -26.18 18.74
CA LEU A 411 21.83 -25.75 18.92
C LEU A 411 21.78 -24.24 18.77
N THR A 412 20.93 -23.77 17.87
CA THR A 412 20.63 -22.32 17.72
C THR A 412 19.25 -22.01 18.27
N ALA A 413 19.18 -21.08 19.20
CA ALA A 413 17.93 -20.53 19.76
C ALA A 413 17.80 -19.06 19.37
N ILE A 414 16.59 -18.68 18.94
CA ILE A 414 16.24 -17.30 18.58
C ILE A 414 14.96 -16.95 19.32
N GLY A 415 14.93 -15.78 19.93
CA GLY A 415 13.75 -15.23 20.60
C GLY A 415 13.64 -13.74 20.38
N THR A 416 12.41 -13.26 20.24
CA THR A 416 12.11 -11.85 20.16
C THR A 416 10.87 -11.53 21.00
N TRP A 417 10.91 -10.39 21.66
CA TRP A 417 9.77 -9.81 22.34
C TRP A 417 9.68 -8.35 21.94
N SER A 418 8.53 -7.93 21.43
CA SER A 418 8.35 -6.58 20.93
C SER A 418 6.96 -6.06 21.22
N GLU A 419 6.85 -4.75 21.36
CA GLU A 419 5.60 -4.02 21.50
C GLU A 419 5.59 -2.86 20.50
N ALA A 420 4.45 -2.69 19.84
CA ALA A 420 4.20 -1.59 18.93
C ALA A 420 2.82 -1.01 19.23
N LYS A 421 2.73 0.29 19.48
CA LYS A 421 1.47 0.93 19.87
C LYS A 421 1.39 2.38 19.39
N TYR A 422 0.16 2.86 19.25
CA TYR A 422 -0.11 4.28 19.09
C TYR A 422 0.09 5.00 20.43
N THR A 423 0.65 6.20 20.38
CA THR A 423 0.95 7.02 21.58
C THR A 423 0.14 8.30 21.65
N ASN A 424 -0.70 8.56 20.64
CA ASN A 424 -1.62 9.70 20.62
C ASN A 424 -2.97 9.34 20.02
N ASN A 425 -3.88 10.31 20.04
CA ASN A 425 -5.16 10.27 19.34
C ASN A 425 -5.04 11.21 18.13
N PRO A 426 -4.86 10.68 16.91
CA PRO A 426 -4.70 11.49 15.69
C PRO A 426 -5.99 12.20 15.30
N ASP A 427 -5.86 13.26 14.50
CA ASP A 427 -6.99 13.84 13.80
C ASP A 427 -7.42 12.90 12.66
N ALA A 428 -8.74 12.63 12.59
CA ALA A 428 -9.31 11.75 11.58
C ALA A 428 -10.40 12.48 10.78
N VAL A 429 -10.35 12.34 9.47
CA VAL A 429 -11.31 12.95 8.54
C VAL A 429 -11.91 11.87 7.66
N LEU A 430 -13.23 11.80 7.59
CA LEU A 430 -13.96 11.00 6.61
C LEU A 430 -14.31 11.85 5.38
N THR A 431 -14.03 11.29 4.22
CA THR A 431 -14.38 11.88 2.92
C THR A 431 -15.25 10.91 2.16
N TYR A 432 -16.43 11.35 1.74
CA TYR A 432 -17.39 10.53 1.01
C TYR A 432 -17.24 10.71 -0.50
N GLU A 433 -17.21 9.61 -1.22
CA GLU A 433 -17.02 9.60 -2.68
C GLU A 433 -18.22 10.22 -3.44
N SER A 434 -19.42 10.10 -2.88
CA SER A 434 -20.68 10.48 -3.51
C SER A 434 -21.16 11.90 -3.17
N GLU A 435 -20.40 12.69 -2.39
CA GLU A 435 -20.80 14.02 -1.96
C GLU A 435 -20.17 15.14 -2.79
N ASN A 436 -20.83 16.33 -2.80
CA ASN A 436 -20.27 17.56 -3.37
C ASN A 436 -18.99 17.98 -2.67
N GLU A 437 -18.12 18.71 -3.37
CA GLU A 437 -16.85 19.21 -2.82
C GLU A 437 -16.97 19.95 -1.49
N SER A 438 -18.04 20.70 -1.29
CA SER A 438 -18.27 21.47 -0.06
C SER A 438 -18.53 20.63 1.19
N ASN A 439 -18.87 19.36 1.02
CA ASN A 439 -19.25 18.45 2.12
C ASN A 439 -18.43 17.16 2.13
N LEU A 440 -17.35 17.08 1.34
CA LEU A 440 -16.56 15.85 1.22
C LEU A 440 -15.77 15.51 2.46
N ASP A 441 -15.37 16.53 3.22
CA ASP A 441 -14.51 16.35 4.38
C ASP A 441 -15.28 16.64 5.67
N ARG A 442 -15.44 15.61 6.50
CA ARG A 442 -16.01 15.76 7.83
C ARG A 442 -14.97 15.32 8.86
N VAL A 443 -14.76 16.14 9.87
CA VAL A 443 -14.00 15.71 11.05
C VAL A 443 -14.87 14.67 11.77
N TYR A 444 -14.48 13.41 11.67
CA TYR A 444 -15.22 12.30 12.25
C TYR A 444 -15.00 12.19 13.75
N ALA A 445 -13.75 12.25 14.15
CA ALA A 445 -13.39 12.29 15.56
C ALA A 445 -12.06 13.01 15.72
N LYS A 446 -12.06 14.09 16.45
CA LYS A 446 -10.83 14.67 16.96
C LYS A 446 -10.42 13.89 18.20
N GLY A 447 -9.20 13.34 18.17
CA GLY A 447 -8.70 12.56 19.29
C GLY A 447 -9.31 11.15 19.37
N MET A 448 -9.47 10.46 18.24
CA MET A 448 -9.76 9.02 18.23
C MET A 448 -8.83 8.27 19.17
N ARG A 449 -9.38 7.43 20.03
CA ARG A 449 -8.58 6.63 20.96
C ARG A 449 -7.80 5.55 20.21
N ALA A 450 -6.61 5.91 19.75
CA ALA A 450 -5.61 4.97 19.25
C ALA A 450 -4.51 4.74 20.29
N ASN A 451 -4.43 5.61 21.31
CA ASN A 451 -3.39 5.57 22.32
C ASN A 451 -3.41 4.26 23.11
N GLY A 452 -2.25 3.60 23.15
CA GLY A 452 -2.08 2.32 23.83
C GLY A 452 -2.65 1.11 23.10
N THR A 453 -3.21 1.28 21.89
CA THR A 453 -3.71 0.15 21.10
C THR A 453 -2.55 -0.53 20.38
N PRO A 454 -2.40 -1.86 20.52
CA PRO A 454 -1.37 -2.60 19.79
C PRO A 454 -1.58 -2.50 18.28
N LEU A 455 -0.52 -2.25 17.52
CA LEU A 455 -0.60 -2.18 16.05
C LEU A 455 -1.04 -3.51 15.41
N SER A 456 -0.71 -4.63 16.04
CA SER A 456 -1.11 -5.97 15.61
C SER A 456 -2.62 -6.21 15.62
N ALA A 457 -3.39 -5.38 16.32
CA ALA A 457 -4.85 -5.47 16.31
C ALA A 457 -5.49 -4.94 15.01
N TYR A 458 -4.71 -4.32 14.13
CA TYR A 458 -5.17 -3.70 12.88
C TYR A 458 -4.53 -4.32 11.61
N SER A 459 -3.78 -5.42 11.76
CA SER A 459 -3.14 -6.13 10.65
C SER A 459 -4.03 -7.24 10.05
#